data_3683a366cd5d30116c8da337432beb38
#
_entry.id   3683a366cd5d30116c8da337432beb38
#
_cell.length_a   1.000
_cell.length_b   1.000
_cell.length_c   1.000
_cell.angle_alpha   90.00
_cell.angle_beta   90.00
_cell.angle_gamma   90.00
#
_symmetry.space_group_name_H-M   'P 1'
#
loop_
_entity.id
_entity.type
_entity.pdbx_description
1 polymer ?
#
loop_
_entity_poly.entity_id
_entity_poly.type
_entity_poly.pdbx_seq_one_letter_code
_entity_poly.pdbx_strand_id
1 'polypeptide(L)'
;MIDGEADSRWQMHALSFEDPKAPANPEYARRIDRVIDHLRGNLHRPVKLAELAQVACFSEFHFHRIFGAVCGETVNSFTNRLRLEKAARLLRYSGQSLTDIALACGFSASATFSRAFRAGFDTSPSEFRKSGGEIKNSKIRKEIFDPQEYLLPMSAEDKRAAFPVRLIDLPERRGAYIRVTNTFEQSRVIDAFRTMIEWVRSRNVFPEGTLFGMSADDPHVTPKHLYRYEVCFTSSLPFECGERMSNLRVPAMRYAAIRVSGDIRRVATAWDYLIRGWLINSDYEPEPAPGLEIFLDKEHATDWSHFELDLCLPVRKLT
;
A
#
# COMPACT_ATOMS: atom_id res chain seq x y z
N MET A 1 22.87 23.95 -27.96
CA MET A 1 22.41 22.70 -28.58
C MET A 1 23.09 21.54 -27.88
N ILE A 2 22.45 20.93 -26.94
CA ILE A 2 22.76 19.59 -26.44
C ILE A 2 21.39 18.95 -26.20
N ASP A 3 20.96 18.27 -27.27
CA ASP A 3 19.77 17.40 -27.21
C ASP A 3 20.14 16.17 -26.39
N GLY A 4 19.65 16.07 -25.16
CA GLY A 4 19.68 14.89 -24.34
C GLY A 4 18.48 14.00 -24.71
N GLU A 5 18.68 13.04 -25.59
CA GLU A 5 17.73 11.95 -25.84
C GLU A 5 17.40 11.23 -24.54
N ALA A 6 16.20 11.43 -24.05
CA ALA A 6 15.64 10.63 -22.98
C ALA A 6 15.44 9.21 -23.54
N ASP A 7 16.33 8.31 -23.12
CA ASP A 7 16.29 6.88 -23.45
C ASP A 7 14.95 6.26 -22.98
N SER A 8 14.06 6.06 -23.93
CA SER A 8 12.67 5.63 -23.73
C SER A 8 12.53 4.10 -23.76
N ARG A 9 13.50 3.36 -23.20
CA ARG A 9 13.41 1.90 -23.10
C ARG A 9 13.10 1.45 -21.71
N TRP A 10 11.86 1.62 -21.31
CA TRP A 10 11.29 0.86 -20.21
C TRP A 10 10.87 -0.54 -20.73
N GLN A 11 11.83 -1.34 -21.13
CA GLN A 11 11.61 -2.76 -21.19
C GLN A 11 11.69 -3.25 -19.73
N MET A 12 10.53 -3.70 -19.21
CA MET A 12 10.53 -4.64 -18.10
C MET A 12 11.23 -5.92 -18.59
N HIS A 13 12.55 -5.88 -18.67
CA HIS A 13 13.31 -7.12 -18.68
C HIS A 13 13.05 -7.75 -17.31
N ALA A 14 12.53 -8.96 -17.32
CA ALA A 14 12.63 -9.87 -16.20
C ALA A 14 14.13 -10.13 -15.95
N LEU A 15 14.77 -9.13 -15.32
CA LEU A 15 16.00 -9.39 -14.62
C LEU A 15 15.58 -10.28 -13.46
N SER A 16 16.14 -11.46 -13.39
CA SER A 16 16.11 -12.32 -12.22
C SER A 16 16.81 -11.58 -11.08
N PHE A 17 16.10 -10.63 -10.47
CA PHE A 17 16.50 -10.09 -9.19
C PHE A 17 16.28 -11.21 -8.18
N GLU A 18 17.34 -11.66 -7.54
CA GLU A 18 17.21 -12.41 -6.30
C GLU A 18 16.25 -11.62 -5.41
N ASP A 19 15.28 -12.30 -4.82
CA ASP A 19 14.34 -11.71 -3.87
C ASP A 19 15.08 -10.74 -2.95
N PRO A 20 14.65 -9.48 -2.77
CA PRO A 20 15.31 -8.55 -1.88
C PRO A 20 15.31 -9.17 -0.47
N LYS A 21 16.43 -9.77 -0.09
CA LYS A 21 16.61 -10.28 1.28
C LYS A 21 16.54 -9.09 2.20
N ALA A 22 15.72 -9.19 3.24
CA ALA A 22 15.73 -8.19 4.29
C ALA A 22 17.18 -7.96 4.71
N PRO A 23 17.67 -6.70 4.74
CA PRO A 23 19.07 -6.43 5.06
C PRO A 23 19.38 -7.01 6.44
N ALA A 24 20.53 -7.69 6.56
CA ALA A 24 20.99 -8.25 7.83
C ALA A 24 21.09 -7.21 8.96
N ASN A 25 21.32 -5.94 8.59
CA ASN A 25 21.25 -4.80 9.51
C ASN A 25 19.91 -4.09 9.38
N PRO A 26 19.03 -4.15 10.40
CA PRO A 26 17.71 -3.54 10.38
C PRO A 26 17.75 -2.01 10.25
N GLU A 27 18.87 -1.35 10.58
CA GLU A 27 19.05 0.09 10.43
C GLU A 27 18.94 0.53 8.95
N TYR A 28 19.46 -0.26 8.01
CA TYR A 28 19.32 0.05 6.58
C TYR A 28 17.85 -0.01 6.14
N ALA A 29 17.11 -1.03 6.58
CA ALA A 29 15.67 -1.13 6.29
C ALA A 29 14.92 0.11 6.80
N ARG A 30 15.12 0.49 8.06
CA ARG A 30 14.45 1.67 8.66
C ARG A 30 14.79 2.98 7.97
N ARG A 31 16.04 3.16 7.54
CA ARG A 31 16.44 4.36 6.78
C ARG A 31 15.76 4.41 5.42
N ILE A 32 15.66 3.29 4.75
CA ILE A 32 14.94 3.19 3.47
C ILE A 32 13.43 3.33 3.68
N ASP A 33 12.86 2.80 4.76
CA ASP A 33 11.44 3.00 5.10
C ASP A 33 11.08 4.48 5.25
N ARG A 34 11.94 5.28 5.93
CA ARG A 34 11.74 6.74 6.01
C ARG A 34 11.72 7.40 4.63
N VAL A 35 12.58 6.94 3.72
CA VAL A 35 12.59 7.44 2.33
C VAL A 35 11.32 7.07 1.59
N ILE A 36 10.85 5.85 1.74
CA ILE A 36 9.59 5.37 1.13
C ILE A 36 8.41 6.21 1.63
N ASP A 37 8.33 6.44 2.93
CA ASP A 37 7.27 7.26 3.54
C ASP A 37 7.36 8.73 3.06
N HIS A 38 8.58 9.27 2.98
CA HIS A 38 8.80 10.60 2.44
C HIS A 38 8.38 10.72 0.97
N LEU A 39 8.72 9.73 0.13
CA LEU A 39 8.29 9.67 -1.27
C LEU A 39 6.77 9.62 -1.40
N ARG A 40 6.11 8.76 -0.61
CA ARG A 40 4.64 8.64 -0.61
C ARG A 40 3.94 9.95 -0.28
N GLY A 41 4.45 10.69 0.69
CA GLY A 41 3.91 12.02 1.05
C GLY A 41 4.17 13.11 0.01
N ASN A 42 5.13 12.90 -0.90
CA ASN A 42 5.61 13.92 -1.84
C ASN A 42 5.50 13.53 -3.32
N LEU A 43 4.66 12.56 -3.69
CA LEU A 43 4.52 12.10 -5.09
C LEU A 43 4.08 13.19 -6.05
N HIS A 44 3.39 14.22 -5.56
CA HIS A 44 2.86 15.34 -6.34
C HIS A 44 3.94 16.30 -6.85
N ARG A 45 5.15 16.21 -6.35
CA ARG A 45 6.27 17.10 -6.73
C ARG A 45 7.53 16.31 -7.12
N PRO A 46 8.48 16.94 -7.84
CA PRO A 46 9.80 16.36 -8.00
C PRO A 46 10.52 16.27 -6.64
N VAL A 47 11.12 15.12 -6.35
CA VAL A 47 11.96 14.91 -5.15
C VAL A 47 13.39 14.67 -5.61
N LYS A 48 14.33 15.47 -5.12
CA LYS A 48 15.75 15.39 -5.51
C LYS A 48 16.44 14.21 -4.80
N LEU A 49 17.42 13.62 -5.47
CA LEU A 49 18.24 12.55 -4.88
C LEU A 49 18.91 12.97 -3.57
N ALA A 50 19.45 14.20 -3.53
CA ALA A 50 20.06 14.78 -2.34
C ALA A 50 19.09 14.82 -1.14
N GLU A 51 17.82 15.20 -1.38
CA GLU A 51 16.77 15.24 -0.35
C GLU A 51 16.54 13.84 0.23
N LEU A 52 16.45 12.83 -0.62
CA LEU A 52 16.23 11.45 -0.20
C LEU A 52 17.44 10.86 0.55
N ALA A 53 18.65 11.19 0.11
CA ALA A 53 19.88 10.80 0.78
C ALA A 53 19.97 11.40 2.19
N GLN A 54 19.55 12.65 2.37
CA GLN A 54 19.46 13.31 3.69
C GLN A 54 18.43 12.61 4.58
N VAL A 55 17.23 12.28 4.07
CA VAL A 55 16.20 11.54 4.81
C VAL A 55 16.73 10.17 5.28
N ALA A 56 17.53 9.51 4.45
CA ALA A 56 18.16 8.23 4.78
C ALA A 56 19.41 8.37 5.68
N CYS A 57 19.92 9.58 5.89
CA CYS A 57 21.21 9.83 6.53
C CYS A 57 22.36 9.08 5.83
N PHE A 58 22.39 9.13 4.49
CA PHE A 58 23.46 8.61 3.63
C PHE A 58 24.03 9.72 2.74
N SER A 59 25.24 9.51 2.21
CA SER A 59 25.69 10.28 1.05
C SER A 59 24.89 9.86 -0.20
N GLU A 60 24.72 10.74 -1.18
CA GLU A 60 23.97 10.45 -2.41
C GLU A 60 24.51 9.20 -3.14
N PHE A 61 25.83 9.03 -3.14
CA PHE A 61 26.50 7.88 -3.76
C PHE A 61 26.11 6.56 -3.08
N HIS A 62 26.14 6.50 -1.77
CA HIS A 62 25.77 5.30 -1.01
C HIS A 62 24.26 5.05 -1.04
N PHE A 63 23.48 6.13 -0.93
CA PHE A 63 22.02 6.04 -0.92
C PHE A 63 21.48 5.31 -2.15
N HIS A 64 21.91 5.71 -3.36
CA HIS A 64 21.41 5.09 -4.59
C HIS A 64 21.67 3.57 -4.63
N ARG A 65 22.85 3.13 -4.19
CA ARG A 65 23.23 1.72 -4.17
C ARG A 65 22.46 0.94 -3.09
N ILE A 66 22.34 1.51 -1.88
CA ILE A 66 21.63 0.88 -0.77
C ILE A 66 20.14 0.79 -1.08
N PHE A 67 19.54 1.86 -1.62
CA PHE A 67 18.14 1.84 -2.03
C PHE A 67 17.87 0.73 -3.04
N GLY A 68 18.68 0.61 -4.09
CA GLY A 68 18.57 -0.46 -5.09
C GLY A 68 18.72 -1.85 -4.49
N ALA A 69 19.65 -2.04 -3.55
CA ALA A 69 19.84 -3.33 -2.88
C ALA A 69 18.67 -3.72 -1.96
N VAL A 70 18.05 -2.74 -1.29
CA VAL A 70 16.93 -2.99 -0.37
C VAL A 70 15.60 -3.10 -1.10
N CYS A 71 15.36 -2.24 -2.12
CA CYS A 71 14.09 -2.19 -2.82
C CYS A 71 14.04 -3.04 -4.09
N GLY A 72 15.17 -3.57 -4.58
CA GLY A 72 15.24 -4.32 -5.83
C GLY A 72 15.07 -3.46 -7.10
N GLU A 73 14.90 -2.15 -6.98
CA GLU A 73 14.71 -1.22 -8.09
C GLU A 73 15.34 0.14 -7.82
N THR A 74 15.57 0.93 -8.86
CA THR A 74 16.12 2.28 -8.70
C THR A 74 15.08 3.21 -8.05
N VAL A 75 15.57 4.28 -7.37
CA VAL A 75 14.69 5.33 -6.80
C VAL A 75 13.72 5.91 -7.82
N ASN A 76 14.19 6.13 -9.04
CA ASN A 76 13.38 6.72 -10.10
C ASN A 76 12.27 5.74 -10.57
N SER A 77 12.63 4.47 -10.76
CA SER A 77 11.67 3.41 -11.10
C SER A 77 10.60 3.28 -10.01
N PHE A 78 11.06 3.20 -8.76
CA PHE A 78 10.21 3.12 -7.57
C PHE A 78 9.22 4.31 -7.48
N THR A 79 9.72 5.53 -7.61
CA THR A 79 8.89 6.74 -7.56
C THR A 79 7.87 6.78 -8.69
N ASN A 80 8.28 6.42 -9.91
CA ASN A 80 7.37 6.36 -11.06
C ASN A 80 6.28 5.30 -10.85
N ARG A 81 6.63 4.13 -10.34
CA ARG A 81 5.66 3.08 -10.03
C ARG A 81 4.63 3.58 -9.01
N LEU A 82 5.05 4.20 -7.91
CA LEU A 82 4.13 4.76 -6.91
C LEU A 82 3.19 5.84 -7.50
N ARG A 83 3.70 6.68 -8.41
CA ARG A 83 2.89 7.67 -9.12
C ARG A 83 1.83 7.03 -10.00
N LEU A 84 2.20 5.96 -10.72
CA LEU A 84 1.28 5.23 -11.59
C LEU A 84 0.24 4.44 -10.79
N GLU A 85 0.61 3.83 -9.68
CA GLU A 85 -0.32 3.17 -8.76
C GLU A 85 -1.34 4.16 -8.17
N LYS A 86 -0.86 5.34 -7.71
CA LYS A 86 -1.74 6.43 -7.27
C LYS A 86 -2.68 6.89 -8.39
N ALA A 87 -2.17 7.04 -9.60
CA ALA A 87 -2.98 7.43 -10.75
C ALA A 87 -4.03 6.38 -11.09
N ALA A 88 -3.69 5.09 -11.08
CA ALA A 88 -4.62 3.99 -11.32
C ALA A 88 -5.78 4.01 -10.30
N ARG A 89 -5.47 4.25 -9.02
CA ARG A 89 -6.49 4.41 -7.97
C ARG A 89 -7.40 5.61 -8.22
N LEU A 90 -6.84 6.78 -8.56
CA LEU A 90 -7.63 7.97 -8.88
C LEU A 90 -8.49 7.79 -10.14
N LEU A 91 -7.96 7.13 -11.17
CA LEU A 91 -8.71 6.79 -12.38
C LEU A 91 -9.90 5.89 -12.10
N ARG A 92 -9.76 4.97 -11.15
CA ARG A 92 -10.78 3.98 -10.80
C ARG A 92 -11.87 4.56 -9.90
N TYR A 93 -11.49 5.41 -8.94
CA TYR A 93 -12.36 5.80 -7.83
C TYR A 93 -12.68 7.29 -7.77
N SER A 94 -12.18 8.13 -8.67
CA SER A 94 -12.51 9.55 -8.70
C SER A 94 -13.02 10.02 -10.06
N GLY A 95 -13.83 11.09 -10.04
CA GLY A 95 -14.30 11.81 -11.23
C GLY A 95 -13.30 12.84 -11.79
N GLN A 96 -12.09 12.95 -11.21
CA GLN A 96 -11.11 13.97 -11.61
C GLN A 96 -10.71 13.86 -13.08
N SER A 97 -10.39 14.98 -13.71
CA SER A 97 -9.89 14.99 -15.07
C SER A 97 -8.52 14.29 -15.18
N LEU A 98 -8.18 13.78 -16.39
CA LEU A 98 -6.87 13.18 -16.62
C LEU A 98 -5.72 14.16 -16.35
N THR A 99 -5.94 15.44 -16.59
CA THR A 99 -4.97 16.49 -16.33
C THR A 99 -4.74 16.70 -14.84
N ASP A 100 -5.83 16.75 -14.05
CA ASP A 100 -5.74 16.90 -12.59
C ASP A 100 -5.06 15.69 -11.95
N ILE A 101 -5.40 14.46 -12.41
CA ILE A 101 -4.74 13.23 -11.97
C ILE A 101 -3.24 13.26 -12.29
N ALA A 102 -2.86 13.67 -13.52
CA ALA A 102 -1.47 13.78 -13.89
C ALA A 102 -0.70 14.71 -12.94
N LEU A 103 -1.25 15.90 -12.68
CA LEU A 103 -0.66 16.89 -11.75
C LEU A 103 -0.61 16.36 -10.31
N ALA A 104 -1.70 15.79 -9.82
CA ALA A 104 -1.78 15.21 -8.47
C ALA A 104 -0.78 14.06 -8.26
N CYS A 105 -0.38 13.38 -9.35
CA CYS A 105 0.63 12.32 -9.34
C CYS A 105 2.05 12.81 -9.70
N GLY A 106 2.26 14.13 -9.82
CA GLY A 106 3.58 14.73 -10.02
C GLY A 106 4.12 14.63 -11.46
N PHE A 107 3.25 14.46 -12.44
CA PHE A 107 3.61 14.57 -13.86
C PHE A 107 3.46 16.03 -14.33
N SER A 108 4.44 16.52 -15.07
CA SER A 108 4.44 17.90 -15.58
C SER A 108 3.42 18.15 -16.70
N ALA A 109 2.99 17.10 -17.39
CA ALA A 109 2.04 17.19 -18.48
C ALA A 109 1.24 15.88 -18.63
N SER A 110 -0.01 16.01 -19.08
CA SER A 110 -0.92 14.88 -19.35
C SER A 110 -0.35 13.91 -20.41
N ALA A 111 0.39 14.43 -21.40
CA ALA A 111 1.04 13.59 -22.41
C ALA A 111 2.15 12.70 -21.83
N THR A 112 2.97 13.23 -20.90
CA THR A 112 4.01 12.47 -20.20
C THR A 112 3.39 11.40 -19.30
N PHE A 113 2.33 11.77 -18.57
CA PHE A 113 1.54 10.85 -17.78
C PHE A 113 0.97 9.71 -18.63
N SER A 114 0.31 10.03 -19.74
CA SER A 114 -0.33 9.03 -20.61
C SER A 114 0.68 8.03 -21.21
N ARG A 115 1.87 8.51 -21.58
CA ARG A 115 2.97 7.64 -22.06
C ARG A 115 3.48 6.72 -20.95
N ALA A 116 3.76 7.29 -19.76
CA ALA A 116 4.22 6.51 -18.61
C ALA A 116 3.17 5.47 -18.16
N PHE A 117 1.90 5.85 -18.15
CA PHE A 117 0.80 4.94 -17.79
C PHE A 117 0.66 3.79 -18.79
N ARG A 118 0.71 4.10 -20.09
CA ARG A 118 0.69 3.07 -21.14
C ARG A 118 1.89 2.13 -21.06
N ALA A 119 3.08 2.65 -20.77
CA ALA A 119 4.28 1.83 -20.59
C ALA A 119 4.17 0.91 -19.37
N GLY A 120 3.52 1.36 -18.27
CA GLY A 120 3.36 0.58 -17.04
C GLY A 120 2.22 -0.44 -17.10
N PHE A 121 1.10 -0.11 -17.74
CA PHE A 121 -0.11 -0.92 -17.70
C PHE A 121 -0.60 -1.43 -19.08
N ASP A 122 0.13 -1.13 -20.16
CA ASP A 122 -0.20 -1.50 -21.54
C ASP A 122 -1.60 -1.05 -21.99
N THR A 123 -2.09 0.02 -21.40
CA THR A 123 -3.38 0.63 -21.70
C THR A 123 -3.32 2.15 -21.45
N SER A 124 -4.14 2.93 -22.15
CA SER A 124 -4.21 4.36 -21.88
C SER A 124 -5.00 4.66 -20.59
N PRO A 125 -4.74 5.81 -19.91
CA PRO A 125 -5.53 6.22 -18.76
C PRO A 125 -7.03 6.28 -19.00
N SER A 126 -7.44 6.73 -20.21
CA SER A 126 -8.84 6.81 -20.60
C SER A 126 -9.48 5.44 -20.76
N GLU A 127 -8.79 4.50 -21.39
CA GLU A 127 -9.25 3.12 -21.56
C GLU A 127 -9.33 2.39 -20.23
N PHE A 128 -8.31 2.58 -19.39
CA PHE A 128 -8.28 2.02 -18.03
C PHE A 128 -9.48 2.50 -17.20
N ARG A 129 -9.80 3.79 -17.24
CA ARG A 129 -11.00 4.33 -16.56
C ARG A 129 -12.29 3.73 -17.12
N LYS A 130 -12.45 3.66 -18.46
CA LYS A 130 -13.64 3.11 -19.10
C LYS A 130 -13.86 1.63 -18.78
N SER A 131 -12.79 0.86 -18.58
CA SER A 131 -12.86 -0.55 -18.21
C SER A 131 -13.09 -0.78 -16.70
N GLY A 132 -13.32 0.28 -15.91
CA GLY A 132 -13.40 0.16 -14.45
C GLY A 132 -12.07 -0.18 -13.78
N GLY A 133 -10.96 0.08 -14.46
CA GLY A 133 -9.62 -0.17 -13.94
C GLY A 133 -9.10 -1.60 -14.18
N GLU A 134 -9.66 -2.31 -15.14
CA GLU A 134 -9.21 -3.66 -15.50
C GLU A 134 -7.89 -3.62 -16.29
N ILE A 135 -6.91 -4.42 -15.88
CA ILE A 135 -5.67 -4.66 -16.63
C ILE A 135 -5.89 -5.86 -17.52
N LYS A 136 -5.95 -5.61 -18.85
CA LYS A 136 -6.21 -6.65 -19.86
C LYS A 136 -4.96 -7.41 -20.30
N ASN A 137 -3.76 -6.84 -20.07
CA ASN A 137 -2.51 -7.49 -20.46
C ASN A 137 -2.25 -8.74 -19.62
N SER A 138 -2.24 -9.91 -20.26
CA SER A 138 -2.08 -11.20 -19.60
C SER A 138 -0.73 -11.37 -18.87
N LYS A 139 0.34 -10.70 -19.33
CA LYS A 139 1.66 -10.75 -18.67
C LYS A 139 1.63 -9.97 -17.35
N ILE A 140 1.14 -8.73 -17.38
CA ILE A 140 1.01 -7.89 -16.17
C ILE A 140 0.01 -8.55 -15.20
N ARG A 141 -1.11 -9.04 -15.70
CA ARG A 141 -2.14 -9.70 -14.88
C ARG A 141 -1.63 -10.92 -14.10
N LYS A 142 -0.67 -11.67 -14.65
CA LYS A 142 -0.05 -12.81 -13.95
C LYS A 142 0.85 -12.37 -12.79
N GLU A 143 1.42 -11.18 -12.89
CA GLU A 143 2.33 -10.62 -11.87
C GLU A 143 1.60 -9.92 -10.73
N ILE A 144 0.34 -9.49 -10.94
CA ILE A 144 -0.50 -8.88 -9.92
C ILE A 144 -1.37 -9.93 -9.23
N PHE A 145 -1.87 -9.57 -8.04
CA PHE A 145 -2.85 -10.39 -7.34
C PHE A 145 -4.20 -10.35 -8.06
N ASP A 146 -4.80 -11.51 -8.33
CA ASP A 146 -6.18 -11.60 -8.81
C ASP A 146 -7.13 -11.91 -7.63
N PRO A 147 -7.82 -10.90 -7.09
CA PRO A 147 -8.73 -11.12 -5.97
C PRO A 147 -9.85 -12.09 -6.28
N GLN A 148 -10.23 -12.23 -7.58
CA GLN A 148 -11.34 -13.11 -7.97
C GLN A 148 -11.11 -14.58 -7.60
N GLU A 149 -9.84 -15.01 -7.54
CA GLU A 149 -9.48 -16.37 -7.09
C GLU A 149 -9.83 -16.62 -5.61
N TYR A 150 -9.97 -15.55 -4.83
CA TYR A 150 -10.21 -15.60 -3.39
C TYR A 150 -11.63 -15.20 -2.99
N LEU A 151 -12.46 -14.74 -3.92
CA LEU A 151 -13.82 -14.31 -3.57
C LEU A 151 -14.73 -15.54 -3.33
N LEU A 152 -15.59 -15.40 -2.31
CA LEU A 152 -16.69 -16.31 -2.09
C LEU A 152 -17.78 -16.08 -3.14
N PRO A 153 -18.45 -17.14 -3.63
CA PRO A 153 -19.54 -17.03 -4.60
C PRO A 153 -20.82 -16.55 -3.88
N MET A 154 -20.88 -15.27 -3.56
CA MET A 154 -22.00 -14.61 -2.87
C MET A 154 -22.72 -13.63 -3.80
N SER A 155 -24.04 -13.61 -3.75
CA SER A 155 -24.85 -12.59 -4.42
C SER A 155 -24.60 -11.19 -3.82
N ALA A 156 -24.99 -10.12 -4.52
CA ALA A 156 -24.91 -8.77 -4.00
C ALA A 156 -25.77 -8.56 -2.74
N GLU A 157 -26.91 -9.24 -2.65
CA GLU A 157 -27.81 -9.23 -1.51
C GLU A 157 -27.18 -9.95 -0.29
N ASP A 158 -26.61 -11.15 -0.50
CA ASP A 158 -25.92 -11.89 0.56
C ASP A 158 -24.72 -11.12 1.09
N LYS A 159 -23.93 -10.47 0.22
CA LYS A 159 -22.81 -9.60 0.62
C LYS A 159 -23.29 -8.43 1.49
N ARG A 160 -24.41 -7.79 1.10
CA ARG A 160 -24.98 -6.67 1.87
C ARG A 160 -25.44 -7.12 3.25
N ALA A 161 -26.06 -8.27 3.35
CA ALA A 161 -26.52 -8.85 4.62
C ALA A 161 -25.35 -9.28 5.50
N ALA A 162 -24.31 -9.90 4.90
CA ALA A 162 -23.16 -10.46 5.63
C ALA A 162 -22.16 -9.39 6.09
N PHE A 163 -22.10 -8.23 5.41
CA PHE A 163 -21.08 -7.20 5.59
C PHE A 163 -21.70 -5.81 5.85
N PRO A 164 -22.42 -5.60 6.97
CA PRO A 164 -22.97 -4.29 7.30
C PRO A 164 -21.85 -3.26 7.49
N VAL A 165 -21.94 -2.14 6.74
CA VAL A 165 -20.95 -1.08 6.78
C VAL A 165 -21.32 -0.06 7.86
N ARG A 166 -20.36 0.30 8.69
CA ARG A 166 -20.44 1.32 9.74
C ARG A 166 -19.50 2.47 9.41
N LEU A 167 -19.92 3.70 9.65
CA LEU A 167 -19.00 4.85 9.61
C LEU A 167 -18.45 5.07 11.00
N ILE A 168 -17.12 5.12 11.11
CA ILE A 168 -16.42 5.35 12.38
C ILE A 168 -15.37 6.43 12.20
N ASP A 169 -15.20 7.28 13.22
CA ASP A 169 -14.11 8.24 13.27
C ASP A 169 -13.02 7.70 14.20
N LEU A 170 -11.82 7.49 13.66
CA LEU A 170 -10.66 7.09 14.45
C LEU A 170 -9.77 8.31 14.71
N PRO A 171 -9.32 8.52 15.96
CA PRO A 171 -8.42 9.61 16.32
C PRO A 171 -7.02 9.40 15.74
N GLU A 172 -6.20 10.46 15.75
CA GLU A 172 -4.77 10.31 15.46
C GLU A 172 -4.15 9.28 16.40
N ARG A 173 -3.34 8.40 15.84
CA ARG A 173 -2.62 7.36 16.57
C ARG A 173 -1.15 7.38 16.21
N ARG A 174 -0.31 7.09 17.21
CA ARG A 174 1.13 6.95 17.04
C ARG A 174 1.55 5.58 17.51
N GLY A 175 2.59 5.06 16.88
CA GLY A 175 3.05 3.71 17.19
C GLY A 175 4.25 3.30 16.39
N ALA A 176 4.33 2.01 16.15
CA ALA A 176 5.42 1.38 15.42
C ALA A 176 4.88 0.52 14.28
N TYR A 177 5.71 0.30 13.25
CA TYR A 177 5.42 -0.67 12.22
C TYR A 177 6.67 -1.45 11.78
N ILE A 178 6.40 -2.64 11.23
CA ILE A 178 7.35 -3.46 10.45
C ILE A 178 6.82 -3.52 9.04
N ARG A 179 7.63 -3.13 8.04
CA ARG A 179 7.27 -3.27 6.63
C ARG A 179 7.77 -4.60 6.09
N VAL A 180 6.86 -5.36 5.50
CA VAL A 180 7.11 -6.64 4.87
C VAL A 180 7.02 -6.47 3.36
N THR A 181 8.00 -6.98 2.63
CA THR A 181 8.00 -7.09 1.15
C THR A 181 7.75 -8.54 0.75
N ASN A 182 7.31 -8.76 -0.49
CA ASN A 182 6.98 -10.11 -1.01
C ASN A 182 5.95 -10.84 -0.10
N THR A 183 4.87 -10.16 0.21
CA THR A 183 3.89 -10.57 1.23
C THR A 183 3.03 -11.76 0.83
N PHE A 184 3.09 -12.18 -0.43
CA PHE A 184 2.44 -13.40 -0.91
C PHE A 184 3.17 -14.68 -0.44
N GLU A 185 4.37 -14.55 0.10
CA GLU A 185 5.01 -15.56 0.94
C GLU A 185 4.48 -15.40 2.38
N GLN A 186 3.41 -16.14 2.68
CA GLN A 186 2.60 -15.98 3.89
C GLN A 186 3.41 -16.01 5.20
N SER A 187 4.47 -16.82 5.27
CA SER A 187 5.35 -16.92 6.45
C SER A 187 5.95 -15.58 6.84
N ARG A 188 6.30 -14.72 5.88
CA ARG A 188 6.93 -13.41 6.16
C ARG A 188 6.02 -12.47 6.94
N VAL A 189 4.73 -12.45 6.61
CA VAL A 189 3.76 -11.60 7.29
C VAL A 189 3.47 -12.14 8.69
N ILE A 190 3.32 -13.47 8.84
CA ILE A 190 3.14 -14.14 10.14
C ILE A 190 4.35 -13.87 11.06
N ASP A 191 5.57 -13.98 10.53
CA ASP A 191 6.79 -13.72 11.31
C ASP A 191 6.89 -12.26 11.74
N ALA A 192 6.45 -11.32 10.91
CA ALA A 192 6.37 -9.91 11.28
C ALA A 192 5.35 -9.66 12.39
N PHE A 193 4.17 -10.31 12.36
CA PHE A 193 3.20 -10.25 13.45
C PHE A 193 3.79 -10.83 14.75
N ARG A 194 4.44 -11.99 14.68
CA ARG A 194 5.10 -12.60 15.84
C ARG A 194 6.15 -11.65 16.42
N THR A 195 7.01 -11.10 15.59
CA THR A 195 8.04 -10.14 15.99
C THR A 195 7.44 -8.90 16.65
N MET A 196 6.37 -8.34 16.07
CA MET A 196 5.67 -7.18 16.65
C MET A 196 5.06 -7.52 18.02
N ILE A 197 4.36 -8.64 18.14
CA ILE A 197 3.72 -9.08 19.38
C ILE A 197 4.76 -9.30 20.50
N GLU A 198 5.85 -10.00 20.21
CA GLU A 198 6.94 -10.21 21.16
C GLU A 198 7.55 -8.88 21.63
N TRP A 199 7.78 -7.97 20.68
CA TRP A 199 8.36 -6.68 20.95
C TRP A 199 7.47 -5.80 21.84
N VAL A 200 6.15 -5.71 21.56
CA VAL A 200 5.23 -4.89 22.37
C VAL A 200 4.94 -5.51 23.73
N ARG A 201 4.95 -6.84 23.84
CA ARG A 201 4.85 -7.55 25.14
C ARG A 201 6.05 -7.24 26.03
N SER A 202 7.26 -7.20 25.48
CA SER A 202 8.48 -6.85 26.24
C SER A 202 8.46 -5.42 26.80
N ARG A 203 7.55 -4.57 26.33
CA ARG A 203 7.36 -3.18 26.77
C ARG A 203 6.12 -2.95 27.63
N ASN A 204 5.38 -4.03 27.94
CA ASN A 204 4.13 -3.98 28.71
C ASN A 204 3.04 -3.06 28.13
N VAL A 205 3.06 -2.81 26.81
CA VAL A 205 2.06 -1.97 26.12
C VAL A 205 1.03 -2.79 25.34
N PHE A 206 1.20 -4.10 25.25
CA PHE A 206 0.36 -4.97 24.44
C PHE A 206 -1.13 -4.97 24.84
N PRO A 207 -1.50 -5.01 26.14
CA PRO A 207 -2.92 -5.04 26.53
C PRO A 207 -3.69 -3.80 26.07
N GLU A 208 -3.09 -2.61 26.22
CA GLU A 208 -3.70 -1.32 25.92
C GLU A 208 -3.63 -0.91 24.45
N GLY A 209 -2.89 -1.68 23.64
CA GLY A 209 -2.61 -1.30 22.26
C GLY A 209 -3.56 -1.93 21.25
N THR A 210 -3.52 -1.37 20.05
CA THR A 210 -4.22 -1.88 18.86
C THR A 210 -3.20 -2.45 17.87
N LEU A 211 -3.36 -3.73 17.51
CA LEU A 211 -2.61 -4.40 16.48
C LEU A 211 -3.41 -4.37 15.17
N PHE A 212 -2.78 -3.99 14.09
CA PHE A 212 -3.45 -3.95 12.78
C PHE A 212 -2.44 -4.12 11.64
N GLY A 213 -2.95 -4.55 10.50
CA GLY A 213 -2.25 -4.54 9.24
C GLY A 213 -2.70 -3.39 8.36
N MET A 214 -1.83 -2.93 7.46
CA MET A 214 -2.20 -2.02 6.41
C MET A 214 -1.34 -2.22 5.17
N SER A 215 -1.88 -1.87 4.00
CA SER A 215 -1.08 -1.74 2.79
C SER A 215 -1.42 -0.44 2.08
N ALA A 216 -0.39 0.31 1.74
CA ALA A 216 -0.53 1.48 0.89
C ALA A 216 -0.42 1.13 -0.61
N ASP A 217 -0.07 -0.10 -0.94
CA ASP A 217 -0.01 -0.60 -2.31
C ASP A 217 -1.38 -1.14 -2.74
N ASP A 218 -1.72 -0.98 -4.03
CA ASP A 218 -2.96 -1.51 -4.60
C ASP A 218 -2.69 -2.89 -5.20
N PRO A 219 -3.26 -3.98 -4.65
CA PRO A 219 -3.01 -5.34 -5.13
C PRO A 219 -3.45 -5.56 -6.58
N HIS A 220 -4.34 -4.72 -7.10
CA HIS A 220 -4.82 -4.82 -8.47
C HIS A 220 -3.87 -4.23 -9.53
N VAL A 221 -2.83 -3.54 -9.11
CA VAL A 221 -1.88 -2.86 -10.01
C VAL A 221 -0.42 -3.02 -9.59
N THR A 222 -0.14 -3.34 -8.33
CA THR A 222 1.22 -3.56 -7.83
C THR A 222 1.62 -5.02 -8.05
N PRO A 223 2.76 -5.30 -8.69
CA PRO A 223 3.28 -6.65 -8.83
C PRO A 223 3.46 -7.35 -7.47
N LYS A 224 3.13 -8.64 -7.40
CA LYS A 224 3.16 -9.44 -6.15
C LYS A 224 4.48 -9.32 -5.39
N HIS A 225 5.60 -9.41 -6.09
CA HIS A 225 6.95 -9.34 -5.50
C HIS A 225 7.33 -7.94 -4.98
N LEU A 226 6.62 -6.90 -5.41
CA LEU A 226 6.81 -5.50 -4.96
C LEU A 226 5.74 -5.05 -3.95
N TYR A 227 4.71 -5.89 -3.73
CA TYR A 227 3.64 -5.57 -2.81
C TYR A 227 4.14 -5.58 -1.37
N ARG A 228 3.80 -4.53 -0.62
CA ARG A 228 4.23 -4.32 0.76
C ARG A 228 3.04 -4.30 1.69
N TYR A 229 3.28 -4.85 2.86
CA TYR A 229 2.34 -4.85 3.97
C TYR A 229 3.02 -4.34 5.23
N GLU A 230 2.37 -3.50 5.97
CA GLU A 230 2.86 -2.99 7.24
C GLU A 230 2.11 -3.66 8.39
N VAL A 231 2.83 -4.35 9.25
CA VAL A 231 2.34 -4.83 10.54
C VAL A 231 2.53 -3.72 11.55
N CYS A 232 1.45 -3.22 12.11
CA CYS A 232 1.39 -1.99 12.88
C CYS A 232 0.89 -2.22 14.29
N PHE A 233 1.41 -1.45 15.22
CA PHE A 233 0.91 -1.39 16.58
C PHE A 233 0.86 0.05 17.08
N THR A 234 -0.27 0.44 17.70
CA THR A 234 -0.43 1.76 18.33
C THR A 234 -0.90 1.58 19.75
N SER A 235 -0.48 2.50 20.65
CA SER A 235 -0.89 2.53 22.05
C SER A 235 -1.13 3.97 22.50
N SER A 236 -2.00 4.16 23.49
CA SER A 236 -2.14 5.43 24.22
C SER A 236 -0.96 5.66 25.17
N LEU A 237 -0.30 4.59 25.60
CA LEU A 237 0.90 4.68 26.42
C LEU A 237 2.09 5.07 25.55
N PRO A 238 2.95 5.98 26.02
CA PRO A 238 4.16 6.34 25.29
C PRO A 238 5.14 5.16 25.27
N PHE A 239 5.74 4.91 24.14
CA PHE A 239 6.83 3.96 23.96
C PHE A 239 7.78 4.40 22.85
N GLU A 240 9.03 4.01 22.95
CA GLU A 240 10.03 4.25 21.91
C GLU A 240 10.12 3.06 20.97
N CYS A 241 10.15 3.33 19.66
CA CYS A 241 10.22 2.27 18.66
C CYS A 241 11.53 1.45 18.67
N GLY A 242 12.57 1.97 19.31
CA GLY A 242 13.86 1.28 19.39
C GLY A 242 14.48 1.07 18.00
N GLU A 243 15.41 0.10 17.89
CA GLU A 243 16.18 -0.09 16.66
C GLU A 243 15.52 -1.00 15.62
N ARG A 244 14.49 -1.75 15.96
CA ARG A 244 13.89 -2.76 15.08
C ARG A 244 12.60 -2.32 14.40
N MET A 245 12.01 -1.20 14.85
CA MET A 245 10.70 -0.75 14.40
C MET A 245 10.79 0.65 13.81
N SER A 246 9.98 0.91 12.79
CA SER A 246 9.82 2.25 12.23
C SER A 246 8.68 2.99 12.94
N ASN A 247 8.79 4.32 13.05
CA ASN A 247 7.76 5.15 13.69
C ASN A 247 6.52 5.23 12.79
N LEU A 248 5.36 5.05 13.40
CA LEU A 248 4.06 5.13 12.74
C LEU A 248 3.29 6.36 13.21
N ARG A 249 2.65 7.04 12.27
CA ARG A 249 1.61 8.03 12.53
C ARG A 249 0.41 7.76 11.64
N VAL A 250 -0.72 7.45 12.24
CA VAL A 250 -2.01 7.33 11.55
C VAL A 250 -2.81 8.58 11.87
N PRO A 251 -3.12 9.45 10.90
CA PRO A 251 -3.88 10.67 11.15
C PRO A 251 -5.33 10.35 11.55
N ALA A 252 -5.97 11.31 12.25
CA ALA A 252 -7.40 11.21 12.52
C ALA A 252 -8.19 11.21 11.21
N MET A 253 -9.05 10.22 11.03
CA MET A 253 -9.83 10.02 9.81
C MET A 253 -11.15 9.35 10.06
N ARG A 254 -12.08 9.54 9.11
CA ARG A 254 -13.31 8.76 9.00
C ARG A 254 -13.08 7.51 8.17
N TYR A 255 -13.65 6.42 8.61
CA TYR A 255 -13.55 5.13 7.94
C TYR A 255 -14.95 4.52 7.74
N ALA A 256 -15.12 3.88 6.59
CA ALA A 256 -16.16 2.89 6.38
C ALA A 256 -15.62 1.54 6.86
N ALA A 257 -16.27 0.95 7.86
CA ALA A 257 -15.75 -0.24 8.53
C ALA A 257 -16.72 -1.42 8.41
N ILE A 258 -16.18 -2.61 8.15
CA ILE A 258 -16.89 -3.90 8.16
C ILE A 258 -16.22 -4.80 9.19
N ARG A 259 -17.03 -5.42 10.06
CA ARG A 259 -16.55 -6.52 10.92
C ARG A 259 -16.59 -7.83 10.17
N VAL A 260 -15.47 -8.55 10.17
CA VAL A 260 -15.32 -9.84 9.50
C VAL A 260 -14.85 -10.88 10.51
N SER A 261 -15.52 -12.04 10.50
CA SER A 261 -15.11 -13.25 11.19
C SER A 261 -15.07 -14.39 10.18
N GLY A 262 -13.93 -15.04 9.97
CA GLY A 262 -13.76 -16.15 9.04
C GLY A 262 -12.36 -16.25 8.43
N ASP A 263 -12.26 -17.00 7.34
CA ASP A 263 -11.01 -17.24 6.62
C ASP A 263 -10.59 -16.06 5.71
N ILE A 264 -9.44 -16.17 5.07
CA ILE A 264 -8.89 -15.16 4.16
C ILE A 264 -9.83 -14.87 2.97
N ARG A 265 -10.62 -15.85 2.52
CA ARG A 265 -11.56 -15.65 1.40
C ARG A 265 -12.71 -14.74 1.82
N ARG A 266 -13.14 -14.86 3.09
CA ARG A 266 -14.18 -13.99 3.65
C ARG A 266 -13.63 -12.55 3.81
N VAL A 267 -12.39 -12.40 4.24
CA VAL A 267 -11.69 -11.10 4.33
C VAL A 267 -11.60 -10.44 2.94
N ALA A 268 -11.13 -11.19 1.93
CA ALA A 268 -11.04 -10.70 0.55
C ALA A 268 -12.41 -10.31 -0.02
N THR A 269 -13.45 -11.11 0.26
CA THR A 269 -14.83 -10.83 -0.19
C THR A 269 -15.39 -9.57 0.47
N ALA A 270 -15.11 -9.34 1.74
CA ALA A 270 -15.53 -8.15 2.46
C ALA A 270 -14.82 -6.88 1.93
N TRP A 271 -13.52 -6.94 1.63
CA TRP A 271 -12.81 -5.84 0.96
C TRP A 271 -13.38 -5.53 -0.44
N ASP A 272 -13.63 -6.57 -1.26
CA ASP A 272 -14.28 -6.40 -2.57
C ASP A 272 -15.65 -5.72 -2.43
N TYR A 273 -16.48 -6.18 -1.48
CA TYR A 273 -17.78 -5.59 -1.23
C TYR A 273 -17.68 -4.13 -0.73
N LEU A 274 -16.74 -3.84 0.19
CA LEU A 274 -16.58 -2.49 0.73
C LEU A 274 -16.25 -1.48 -0.38
N ILE A 275 -15.43 -1.87 -1.35
CA ILE A 275 -15.01 -1.01 -2.45
C ILE A 275 -16.03 -1.06 -3.60
N ARG A 276 -16.35 -2.23 -4.13
CA ARG A 276 -17.14 -2.38 -5.37
C ARG A 276 -18.66 -2.46 -5.12
N GLY A 277 -19.05 -2.85 -3.91
CA GLY A 277 -20.47 -2.96 -3.54
C GLY A 277 -20.97 -1.71 -2.82
N TRP A 278 -20.27 -1.26 -1.81
CA TRP A 278 -20.72 -0.15 -0.96
C TRP A 278 -20.20 1.22 -1.43
N LEU A 279 -18.87 1.39 -1.58
CA LEU A 279 -18.26 2.70 -1.84
C LEU A 279 -18.80 3.37 -3.10
N ILE A 280 -18.82 2.63 -4.21
CA ILE A 280 -19.29 3.15 -5.52
C ILE A 280 -20.80 3.50 -5.55
N ASN A 281 -21.57 3.03 -4.58
CA ASN A 281 -23.00 3.29 -4.42
C ASN A 281 -23.31 4.18 -3.20
N SER A 282 -22.29 4.82 -2.63
CA SER A 282 -22.39 5.68 -1.44
C SER A 282 -22.10 7.13 -1.79
N ASP A 283 -22.39 8.04 -0.86
CA ASP A 283 -22.03 9.46 -0.94
C ASP A 283 -20.59 9.73 -0.46
N TYR A 284 -19.72 8.74 -0.54
CA TYR A 284 -18.33 8.81 -0.06
C TYR A 284 -17.33 8.52 -1.16
N GLU A 285 -16.15 9.10 -1.04
CA GLU A 285 -14.98 8.78 -1.85
C GLU A 285 -13.81 8.36 -0.95
N PRO A 286 -12.86 7.55 -1.46
CA PRO A 286 -11.75 7.07 -0.65
C PRO A 286 -10.74 8.20 -0.41
N GLU A 287 -10.26 8.31 0.84
CA GLU A 287 -9.12 9.15 1.16
C GLU A 287 -7.81 8.54 0.63
N PRO A 288 -6.78 9.36 0.32
CA PRO A 288 -5.48 8.88 -0.17
C PRO A 288 -4.62 8.29 0.96
N ALA A 289 -5.19 7.40 1.76
CA ALA A 289 -4.56 6.71 2.88
C ALA A 289 -4.79 5.20 2.77
N PRO A 290 -3.95 4.36 3.41
CA PRO A 290 -4.13 2.92 3.39
C PRO A 290 -5.39 2.49 4.16
N GLY A 291 -6.01 1.40 3.71
CA GLY A 291 -7.01 0.69 4.50
C GLY A 291 -6.35 -0.01 5.68
N LEU A 292 -7.11 -0.21 6.77
CA LEU A 292 -6.63 -0.87 7.98
C LEU A 292 -7.36 -2.21 8.18
N GLU A 293 -6.62 -3.19 8.66
CA GLU A 293 -7.13 -4.51 9.10
C GLU A 293 -6.88 -4.61 10.60
N ILE A 294 -7.83 -4.14 11.41
CA ILE A 294 -7.69 -4.06 12.87
C ILE A 294 -8.02 -5.42 13.46
N PHE A 295 -7.06 -6.08 14.09
CA PHE A 295 -7.24 -7.36 14.77
C PHE A 295 -8.02 -7.15 16.07
N LEU A 296 -9.19 -7.78 16.16
CA LEU A 296 -10.04 -7.77 17.37
C LEU A 296 -9.50 -8.77 18.39
N ASP A 297 -9.06 -9.93 17.91
CA ASP A 297 -8.31 -10.91 18.67
C ASP A 297 -6.82 -10.86 18.30
N LYS A 298 -6.10 -9.93 18.93
CA LYS A 298 -4.67 -9.72 18.68
C LYS A 298 -3.78 -10.84 19.23
N GLU A 299 -4.28 -11.67 20.14
CA GLU A 299 -3.55 -12.82 20.68
C GLU A 299 -3.38 -13.91 19.61
N HIS A 300 -4.38 -14.07 18.74
CA HIS A 300 -4.39 -15.04 17.66
C HIS A 300 -4.04 -14.45 16.28
N ALA A 301 -3.47 -13.25 16.23
CA ALA A 301 -3.13 -12.58 14.96
C ALA A 301 -2.08 -13.33 14.11
N THR A 302 -1.44 -14.37 14.64
CA THR A 302 -0.53 -15.26 13.89
C THR A 302 -1.21 -16.55 13.41
N ASP A 303 -2.46 -16.79 13.80
CA ASP A 303 -3.27 -17.90 13.30
C ASP A 303 -4.07 -17.44 12.08
N TRP A 304 -3.61 -17.84 10.91
CA TRP A 304 -4.21 -17.45 9.64
C TRP A 304 -5.31 -18.40 9.16
N SER A 305 -5.72 -19.35 9.99
CA SER A 305 -6.87 -20.21 9.70
C SER A 305 -8.20 -19.49 9.92
N HIS A 306 -8.22 -18.50 10.83
CA HIS A 306 -9.41 -17.71 11.16
C HIS A 306 -9.03 -16.29 11.57
N PHE A 307 -9.77 -15.32 11.06
CA PHE A 307 -9.58 -13.89 11.33
C PHE A 307 -10.80 -13.30 12.04
N GLU A 308 -10.53 -12.44 13.02
CA GLU A 308 -11.49 -11.54 13.64
C GLU A 308 -11.00 -10.11 13.42
N LEU A 309 -11.56 -9.42 12.41
CA LEU A 309 -11.05 -8.12 11.93
C LEU A 309 -12.16 -7.07 11.84
N ASP A 310 -11.79 -5.82 12.10
CA ASP A 310 -12.48 -4.67 11.54
C ASP A 310 -11.67 -4.18 10.31
N LEU A 311 -12.24 -4.32 9.11
CA LEU A 311 -11.70 -3.78 7.86
C LEU A 311 -12.14 -2.33 7.73
N CYS A 312 -11.20 -1.42 7.63
CA CYS A 312 -11.46 0.02 7.69
C CYS A 312 -10.93 0.71 6.43
N LEU A 313 -11.84 1.14 5.55
CA LEU A 313 -11.52 1.94 4.37
C LEU A 313 -11.61 3.43 4.73
N PRO A 314 -10.52 4.22 4.59
CA PRO A 314 -10.58 5.65 4.86
C PRO A 314 -11.41 6.36 3.80
N VAL A 315 -12.39 7.17 4.25
CA VAL A 315 -13.36 7.82 3.37
C VAL A 315 -13.65 9.24 3.78
N ARG A 316 -14.00 10.07 2.79
CA ARG A 316 -14.58 11.39 3.01
C ARG A 316 -15.90 11.52 2.24
N LYS A 317 -16.79 12.40 2.70
CA LYS A 317 -18.05 12.65 2.01
C LYS A 317 -17.77 13.35 0.68
N LEU A 318 -18.47 12.93 -0.38
CA LEU A 318 -18.48 13.65 -1.65
C LEU A 318 -19.00 15.08 -1.44
N THR A 319 -18.30 16.07 -1.95
CA THR A 319 -18.67 17.50 -1.89
C THR A 319 -19.43 17.91 -3.13
#